data_ba441d1dccffe4f91b98adcbe94255a2
#
_entry.id   ba441d1dccffe4f91b98adcbe94255a2
#
_cell.length_a   1.000
_cell.length_b   1.000
_cell.length_c   1.000
_cell.angle_alpha   90.00
_cell.angle_beta   90.00
_cell.angle_gamma   90.00
#
_symmetry.space_group_name_H-M   'P 1'
#
loop_
_entity.id
_entity.type
_entity.pdbx_description
1 polymer ?
#
loop_
_entity_poly.entity_id
_entity_poly.type
_entity_poly.pdbx_seq_one_letter_code
_entity_poly.pdbx_strand_id
1 'polypeptide(L)'
;MSQQDDHQQLVVFTLGAEHYALPIQAVNEIIRYSEPRSVASRTDWVRGVISLRGRIVPVYDVAARLGLRSELTEQSKIVIVEAGSETAGVIVDTV
;
A
#
# COMPACT_ATOMS: atom_id res chain seq x y z
N MET A 1 -9.37 -25.18 -23.46
CA MET A 1 -9.25 -24.29 -22.57
C MET A 1 -8.56 -23.10 -23.05
N SER A 2 -8.82 -22.11 -22.63
CA SER A 2 -8.24 -20.99 -23.15
C SER A 2 -7.25 -20.48 -22.21
N GLN A 3 -6.30 -19.84 -22.71
CA GLN A 3 -5.24 -19.43 -21.95
C GLN A 3 -5.23 -18.06 -21.65
N GLN A 4 -6.18 -17.29 -22.13
CA GLN A 4 -6.12 -15.92 -21.87
C GLN A 4 -6.29 -15.65 -20.43
N ASP A 5 -6.83 -16.58 -19.71
CA ASP A 5 -6.96 -16.38 -18.32
C ASP A 5 -5.67 -16.31 -17.60
N ASP A 6 -4.61 -16.73 -18.27
CA ASP A 6 -3.33 -16.68 -17.63
C ASP A 6 -2.75 -15.32 -17.60
N HIS A 7 -3.35 -14.39 -18.34
CA HIS A 7 -2.85 -13.02 -18.32
C HIS A 7 -3.35 -12.33 -17.10
N GLN A 8 -2.46 -12.14 -16.15
CA GLN A 8 -2.83 -11.44 -14.93
C GLN A 8 -1.98 -10.20 -14.83
N GLN A 9 -2.63 -9.06 -14.71
CA GLN A 9 -1.90 -7.83 -14.55
C GLN A 9 -1.56 -7.63 -13.10
N LEU A 10 -0.35 -7.22 -12.86
CA LEU A 10 0.15 -7.02 -11.52
C LEU A 10 0.63 -5.59 -11.37
N VAL A 11 0.45 -5.06 -10.17
CA VAL A 11 1.06 -3.78 -9.80
C VAL A 11 2.30 -4.13 -9.01
N VAL A 12 3.46 -3.72 -9.51
CA VAL A 12 4.75 -4.05 -8.89
C VAL A 12 5.23 -2.82 -8.15
N PHE A 13 5.67 -3.02 -6.91
CA PHE A 13 6.17 -1.92 -6.11
C PHE A 13 7.38 -2.41 -5.31
N THR A 14 8.12 -1.47 -4.73
CA THR A 14 9.28 -1.83 -3.93
C THR A 14 9.06 -1.46 -2.48
N LEU A 15 9.58 -2.31 -1.61
CA LEU A 15 9.65 -2.06 -0.17
C LEU A 15 11.07 -2.40 0.23
N GLY A 16 11.78 -1.43 0.76
CA GLY A 16 13.21 -1.61 0.99
C GLY A 16 13.86 -1.89 -0.34
N ALA A 17 14.64 -2.93 -0.39
CA ALA A 17 15.31 -3.30 -1.63
C ALA A 17 14.59 -4.41 -2.37
N GLU A 18 13.38 -4.75 -1.97
CA GLU A 18 12.71 -5.91 -2.51
C GLU A 18 11.49 -5.52 -3.32
N HIS A 19 11.19 -6.34 -4.31
CA HIS A 19 10.03 -6.11 -5.16
C HIS A 19 8.89 -7.01 -4.73
N TYR A 20 7.70 -6.44 -4.76
CA TYR A 20 6.46 -7.14 -4.43
C TYR A 20 5.44 -6.81 -5.49
N ALA A 21 4.40 -7.61 -5.55
CA ALA A 21 3.36 -7.38 -6.54
C ALA A 21 2.00 -7.72 -5.97
N LEU A 22 0.99 -7.02 -6.47
CA LEU A 22 -0.39 -7.28 -6.14
C LEU A 22 -1.18 -7.42 -7.43
N PRO A 23 -2.21 -8.27 -7.45
CA PRO A 23 -3.08 -8.29 -8.61
C PRO A 23 -3.73 -6.93 -8.79
N ILE A 24 -3.87 -6.52 -10.03
CA ILE A 24 -4.39 -5.19 -10.28
C ILE A 24 -5.81 -5.04 -9.75
N GLN A 25 -6.56 -6.15 -9.63
CA GLN A 25 -7.91 -6.07 -9.10
C GLN A 25 -7.92 -5.70 -7.62
N ALA A 26 -6.84 -5.93 -6.91
CA ALA A 26 -6.78 -5.60 -5.49
C ALA A 26 -6.39 -4.16 -5.26
N VAL A 27 -5.95 -3.45 -6.29
CA VAL A 27 -5.45 -2.09 -6.14
C VAL A 27 -6.54 -1.13 -6.59
N ASN A 28 -7.00 -0.29 -5.67
CA ASN A 28 -8.03 0.68 -5.97
C ASN A 28 -7.41 1.89 -6.65
N GLU A 29 -6.37 2.43 -6.09
CA GLU A 29 -5.65 3.54 -6.71
C GLU A 29 -4.30 3.67 -6.03
N ILE A 30 -3.43 4.46 -6.63
CA ILE A 30 -2.10 4.72 -6.11
C ILE A 30 -1.99 6.23 -6.00
N ILE A 31 -1.64 6.72 -4.80
CA ILE A 31 -1.58 8.14 -4.57
C ILE A 31 -0.18 8.52 -4.08
N ARG A 32 0.15 9.78 -4.20
CA ARG A 32 1.38 10.28 -3.64
C ARG A 32 1.37 10.10 -2.14
N TYR A 33 2.53 9.89 -1.58
CA TYR A 33 2.63 9.82 -0.14
C TYR A 33 2.20 11.15 0.47
N SER A 34 1.37 11.06 1.48
CA SER A 34 1.11 12.20 2.35
C SER A 34 1.12 11.67 3.76
N GLU A 35 1.53 12.52 4.68
CA GLU A 35 1.72 12.09 6.06
C GLU A 35 0.39 11.70 6.68
N PRO A 36 0.21 10.46 7.13
CA PRO A 36 -1.05 10.07 7.77
C PRO A 36 -1.20 10.77 9.09
N ARG A 37 -2.46 10.98 9.49
CA ARG A 37 -2.73 11.50 10.81
C ARG A 37 -2.49 10.37 11.81
N SER A 38 -1.66 10.64 12.78
CA SER A 38 -1.27 9.66 13.76
C SER A 38 -2.46 9.23 14.60
N VAL A 39 -2.53 7.96 14.93
CA VAL A 39 -3.56 7.43 15.83
C VAL A 39 -2.86 6.57 16.87
N ALA A 40 -3.52 6.40 18.02
CA ALA A 40 -2.97 5.54 19.04
C ALA A 40 -2.97 4.11 18.53
N SER A 41 -1.82 3.46 18.62
CA SER A 41 -1.69 2.10 18.13
C SER A 41 -0.63 1.39 18.95
N ARG A 42 -0.81 0.10 19.10
CA ARG A 42 0.17 -0.70 19.82
C ARG A 42 1.24 -1.26 18.92
N THR A 43 1.13 -1.03 17.62
CA THR A 43 2.10 -1.59 16.68
C THR A 43 2.76 -0.46 15.93
N ASP A 44 4.03 -0.68 15.57
CA ASP A 44 4.80 0.32 14.86
C ASP A 44 4.45 0.40 13.39
N TRP A 45 3.78 -0.62 12.86
CA TRP A 45 3.50 -0.66 11.43
C TRP A 45 2.17 -0.01 11.08
N VAL A 46 1.42 0.45 12.05
CA VAL A 46 0.23 1.25 11.79
C VAL A 46 0.63 2.71 11.87
N ARG A 47 0.61 3.41 10.74
CA ARG A 47 1.07 4.79 10.71
C ARG A 47 -0.01 5.79 11.07
N GLY A 48 -1.25 5.47 10.77
CA GLY A 48 -2.33 6.40 11.06
C GLY A 48 -3.41 6.27 10.02
N VAL A 49 -4.09 7.37 9.74
CA VAL A 49 -5.20 7.36 8.78
C VAL A 49 -5.06 8.56 7.86
N ILE A 50 -5.62 8.41 6.67
CA ILE A 50 -5.76 9.53 5.75
C ILE A 50 -7.22 9.66 5.37
N SER A 51 -7.58 10.85 4.91
CA SER A 51 -8.91 11.08 4.39
C SER A 51 -8.83 11.02 2.88
N LEU A 52 -9.60 10.12 2.29
CA LEU A 52 -9.55 9.91 0.85
C LEU A 52 -10.98 9.89 0.34
N ARG A 53 -11.34 10.90 -0.43
CA ARG A 53 -12.66 10.99 -1.04
C ARG A 53 -13.76 10.87 0.01
N GLY A 54 -13.56 11.53 1.15
CA GLY A 54 -14.56 11.53 2.21
C GLY A 54 -14.57 10.30 3.07
N ARG A 55 -13.59 9.41 2.90
CA ARG A 55 -13.50 8.19 3.69
C ARG A 55 -12.21 8.20 4.49
N ILE A 56 -12.26 7.59 5.65
CA ILE A 56 -11.09 7.44 6.49
C ILE A 56 -10.46 6.10 6.16
N VAL A 57 -9.20 6.15 5.76
CA VAL A 57 -8.48 4.95 5.32
C VAL A 57 -7.27 4.75 6.20
N PRO A 58 -7.13 3.60 6.85
CA PRO A 58 -5.93 3.32 7.64
C PRO A 58 -4.74 3.12 6.73
N VAL A 59 -3.57 3.53 7.20
CA VAL A 59 -2.33 3.46 6.44
C VAL A 59 -1.33 2.62 7.20
N TYR A 60 -0.78 1.62 6.54
CA TYR A 60 0.13 0.67 7.15
C TYR A 60 1.51 0.79 6.53
N ASP A 61 2.52 0.63 7.38
CA ASP A 61 3.90 0.58 6.95
C ASP A 61 4.32 -0.89 6.94
N VAL A 62 4.07 -1.54 5.82
CA VAL A 62 4.34 -2.97 5.72
C VAL A 62 5.83 -3.26 5.80
N ALA A 63 6.67 -2.34 5.31
CA ALA A 63 8.11 -2.50 5.43
C ALA A 63 8.51 -2.64 6.89
N ALA A 64 7.93 -1.80 7.77
CA ALA A 64 8.23 -1.90 9.19
C ALA A 64 7.75 -3.25 9.74
N ARG A 65 6.58 -3.70 9.30
CA ARG A 65 6.05 -4.98 9.77
C ARG A 65 6.94 -6.14 9.38
N LEU A 66 7.56 -6.05 8.19
CA LEU A 66 8.43 -7.10 7.69
C LEU A 66 9.88 -6.94 8.12
N GLY A 67 10.18 -5.90 8.87
CA GLY A 67 11.55 -5.65 9.29
C GLY A 67 12.46 -5.16 8.19
N LEU A 68 11.90 -4.56 7.16
CA LEU A 68 12.69 -4.05 6.05
C LEU A 68 13.05 -2.60 6.30
N ARG A 69 14.21 -2.19 5.76
CA ARG A 69 14.62 -0.81 5.86
C ARG A 69 14.04 -0.04 4.69
N SER A 70 13.37 1.05 4.98
CA SER A 70 12.67 1.81 3.98
C SER A 70 12.67 3.27 4.40
N GLU A 71 12.80 4.16 3.43
CA GLU A 71 12.81 5.59 3.69
C GLU A 71 11.82 6.28 2.79
N LEU A 72 11.20 7.33 3.31
CA LEU A 72 10.28 8.13 2.53
C LEU A 72 11.07 9.05 1.63
N THR A 73 10.69 9.08 0.37
CA THR A 73 11.30 9.95 -0.62
C THR A 73 10.20 10.56 -1.45
N GLU A 74 10.60 11.38 -2.42
CA GLU A 74 9.61 11.95 -3.34
C GLU A 74 8.94 10.90 -4.17
N GLN A 75 9.51 9.71 -4.25
CA GLN A 75 8.93 8.64 -5.05
C GLN A 75 7.99 7.76 -4.25
N SER A 76 7.94 7.95 -2.95
CA SER A 76 7.08 7.12 -2.10
C SER A 76 5.63 7.33 -2.46
N LYS A 77 4.87 6.26 -2.36
CA LYS A 77 3.45 6.26 -2.71
C LYS A 77 2.66 5.54 -1.64
N ILE A 78 1.36 5.72 -1.67
CA ILE A 78 0.46 4.90 -0.88
C ILE A 78 -0.41 4.15 -1.87
N VAL A 79 -0.34 2.84 -1.81
CA VAL A 79 -1.16 1.97 -2.65
C VAL A 79 -2.43 1.67 -1.88
N ILE A 80 -3.56 2.07 -2.43
CA ILE A 80 -4.85 1.86 -1.77
C ILE A 80 -5.38 0.52 -2.25
N VAL A 81 -5.56 -0.39 -1.31
CA VAL A 81 -5.97 -1.75 -1.62
C VAL A 81 -7.32 -2.03 -0.99
N GLU A 82 -8.04 -2.94 -1.60
CA GLU A 82 -9.31 -3.39 -1.07
C GLU A 82 -9.28 -4.89 -0.89
N ALA A 83 -9.77 -5.32 0.25
CA ALA A 83 -9.89 -6.73 0.56
C ALA A 83 -11.26 -6.92 1.18
N GLY A 84 -12.16 -7.53 0.43
CA GLY A 84 -13.53 -7.65 0.88
C GLY A 84 -14.16 -6.27 0.97
N SER A 85 -14.69 -5.93 2.13
CA SER A 85 -15.33 -4.64 2.32
C SER A 85 -14.38 -3.63 2.95
N GLU A 86 -13.09 -3.96 3.11
CA GLU A 86 -12.17 -3.07 3.79
C GLU A 86 -11.20 -2.45 2.83
N THR A 87 -10.84 -1.21 3.12
CA THR A 87 -9.88 -0.46 2.33
C THR A 87 -8.73 -0.08 3.22
N ALA A 88 -7.53 -0.19 2.70
CA ALA A 88 -6.33 0.15 3.47
C ALA A 88 -5.30 0.76 2.54
N GLY A 89 -4.42 1.57 3.10
CA GLY A 89 -3.31 2.12 2.36
C GLY A 89 -2.02 1.45 2.80
N VAL A 90 -1.15 1.19 1.84
CA VAL A 90 0.15 0.58 2.11
C VAL A 90 1.21 1.52 1.58
N ILE A 91 2.13 1.93 2.45
CA ILE A 91 3.23 2.80 2.04
C ILE A 91 4.25 1.97 1.30
N VAL A 92 4.64 2.42 0.11
CA VAL A 92 5.65 1.73 -0.69
C VAL A 92 6.70 2.74 -1.12
N ASP A 93 7.89 2.25 -1.44
CA ASP A 93 8.98 3.12 -1.83
C ASP A 93 8.82 3.63 -3.24
N THR A 94 8.46 2.78 -4.16
CA THR A 94 8.21 3.15 -5.55
C THR A 94 7.18 2.21 -6.13
N VAL A 95 6.62 2.64 -7.23
CA VAL A 95 5.69 1.82 -7.99
C VAL A 95 6.15 1.75 -9.43
#